data_e386d0732f61803121ab9969f8d7b6f3
#
_entry.id   e386d0732f61803121ab9969f8d7b6f3
#
_cell.length_a   1.000
_cell.length_b   1.000
_cell.length_c   1.000
_cell.angle_alpha   90.00
_cell.angle_beta   90.00
_cell.angle_gamma   90.00
#
_symmetry.space_group_name_H-M   'P 1'
#
loop_
_entity.id
_entity.type
_entity.pdbx_description
1 polymer ?
#
loop_
_entity_poly.entity_id
_entity_poly.type
_entity_poly.pdbx_seq_one_letter_code
_entity_poly.pdbx_strand_id
1 'polypeptide(L)'
;MAESYIISIDQSTQGTKALLFDQDGMLLQRKDLPHKQMINEKGWVSHDPEEIYQNAVQVVKNLVEASGISKESVKGIGISNQRETSLVWEKETGKAIAHAVVWQCARAAEICRRVEKTGAAEMIRKKTGLALSPYFPASLMILRCPS
;
A
#
# COMPACT_ATOMS: atom_id res chain seq x y z
N MET A 1 -35.26 -10.58 6.40
CA MET A 1 -34.25 -9.64 6.93
C MET A 1 -33.59 -8.99 5.72
N ALA A 2 -33.27 -7.70 5.78
CA ALA A 2 -32.56 -7.07 4.66
C ALA A 2 -31.15 -7.67 4.55
N GLU A 3 -30.73 -8.06 3.35
CA GLU A 3 -29.41 -8.59 3.09
C GLU A 3 -28.35 -7.55 3.44
N SER A 4 -27.26 -7.98 4.06
CA SER A 4 -26.19 -7.12 4.54
C SER A 4 -24.84 -7.67 4.05
N TYR A 5 -23.99 -6.78 3.55
CA TYR A 5 -22.71 -7.14 2.94
C TYR A 5 -21.55 -6.34 3.51
N ILE A 6 -20.37 -6.95 3.47
CA ILE A 6 -19.08 -6.31 3.76
C ILE A 6 -18.22 -6.40 2.51
N ILE A 7 -17.52 -5.32 2.19
CA ILE A 7 -16.48 -5.32 1.15
C ILE A 7 -15.11 -5.30 1.82
N SER A 8 -14.23 -6.23 1.43
CA SER A 8 -12.83 -6.21 1.81
C SER A 8 -11.97 -5.80 0.62
N ILE A 9 -11.05 -4.84 0.83
CA ILE A 9 -10.08 -4.40 -0.17
C ILE A 9 -8.70 -4.91 0.28
N ASP A 10 -8.04 -5.70 -0.57
CA ASP A 10 -6.64 -6.10 -0.42
C ASP A 10 -5.80 -5.34 -1.45
N GLN A 11 -5.18 -4.25 -1.01
CA GLN A 11 -4.26 -3.46 -1.81
C GLN A 11 -2.84 -4.00 -1.61
N SER A 12 -2.38 -4.84 -2.51
CA SER A 12 -1.09 -5.52 -2.47
C SER A 12 -0.07 -4.95 -3.46
N THR A 13 1.15 -5.46 -3.45
CA THR A 13 2.23 -5.04 -4.36
C THR A 13 1.91 -5.32 -5.84
N GLN A 14 1.16 -6.38 -6.14
CA GLN A 14 0.87 -6.79 -7.51
C GLN A 14 -0.46 -6.24 -8.05
N GLY A 15 -1.33 -5.77 -7.17
CA GLY A 15 -2.65 -5.28 -7.57
C GLY A 15 -3.55 -5.03 -6.38
N THR A 16 -4.74 -4.53 -6.68
CA THR A 16 -5.82 -4.35 -5.72
C THR A 16 -6.94 -5.33 -6.00
N LYS A 17 -7.43 -5.98 -4.95
CA LYS A 17 -8.56 -6.90 -5.00
C LYS A 17 -9.70 -6.35 -4.16
N ALA A 18 -10.93 -6.55 -4.61
CA ALA A 18 -12.12 -6.32 -3.81
C ALA A 18 -12.91 -7.64 -3.70
N LEU A 19 -13.32 -7.95 -2.50
CA LEU A 19 -14.06 -9.17 -2.15
C LEU A 19 -15.36 -8.79 -1.46
N LEU A 20 -16.45 -9.43 -1.87
CA LEU A 20 -17.78 -9.25 -1.31
C LEU A 20 -18.13 -10.43 -0.41
N PHE A 21 -18.49 -10.13 0.82
CA PHE A 21 -18.95 -11.14 1.80
C PHE A 21 -20.39 -10.86 2.22
N ASP A 22 -21.15 -11.91 2.44
CA ASP A 22 -22.47 -11.83 3.08
C ASP A 22 -22.37 -11.74 4.62
N GLN A 23 -23.53 -11.69 5.27
CA GLN A 23 -23.64 -11.62 6.73
C GLN A 23 -23.10 -12.86 7.47
N ASP A 24 -22.99 -14.00 6.79
CA ASP A 24 -22.47 -15.25 7.33
C ASP A 24 -20.96 -15.42 7.08
N GLY A 25 -20.33 -14.39 6.43
CA GLY A 25 -18.91 -14.38 6.10
C GLY A 25 -18.55 -15.21 4.86
N MET A 26 -19.52 -15.59 4.05
CA MET A 26 -19.27 -16.31 2.80
C MET A 26 -18.82 -15.36 1.70
N LEU A 27 -17.74 -15.72 1.02
CA LEU A 27 -17.24 -14.98 -0.16
C LEU A 27 -18.20 -15.20 -1.33
N LEU A 28 -18.87 -14.13 -1.75
CA LEU A 28 -19.83 -14.16 -2.86
C LEU A 28 -19.17 -13.80 -4.19
N GLN A 29 -18.28 -12.83 -4.19
CA GLN A 29 -17.65 -12.32 -5.42
C GLN A 29 -16.29 -11.69 -5.17
N ARG A 30 -15.45 -11.68 -6.20
CA ARG A 30 -14.13 -11.07 -6.22
C ARG A 30 -13.86 -10.36 -7.55
N LYS A 31 -13.17 -9.23 -7.49
CA LYS A 31 -12.61 -8.51 -8.63
C LYS A 31 -11.16 -8.13 -8.34
N ASP A 32 -10.32 -8.08 -9.38
CA ASP A 32 -8.89 -7.79 -9.29
C ASP A 32 -8.49 -6.78 -10.36
N LEU A 33 -7.58 -5.87 -10.00
CA LEU A 33 -6.90 -4.96 -10.92
C LEU A 33 -5.39 -4.98 -10.63
N PRO A 34 -4.53 -5.24 -11.62
CA PRO A 34 -3.08 -5.27 -11.43
C PRO A 34 -2.51 -3.85 -11.29
N HIS A 35 -1.33 -3.74 -10.68
CA HIS A 35 -0.49 -2.54 -10.64
C HIS A 35 0.74 -2.71 -11.51
N LYS A 36 1.18 -1.63 -12.15
CA LYS A 36 2.47 -1.57 -12.84
C LYS A 36 3.60 -1.32 -11.86
N GLN A 37 4.60 -2.16 -11.88
CA GLN A 37 5.87 -1.86 -11.22
C GLN A 37 6.76 -1.06 -12.17
N MET A 38 7.28 0.06 -11.67
CA MET A 38 8.28 0.86 -12.38
C MET A 38 9.65 0.51 -11.82
N ILE A 39 10.50 -0.06 -12.66
CA ILE A 39 11.88 -0.42 -12.33
C ILE A 39 12.81 0.40 -13.22
N ASN A 40 13.68 1.21 -12.62
CA ASN A 40 14.64 1.99 -13.39
C ASN A 40 15.95 1.21 -13.63
N GLU A 41 16.90 1.81 -14.38
CA GLU A 41 18.19 1.21 -14.71
C GLU A 41 19.04 0.82 -13.49
N LYS A 42 18.80 1.44 -12.32
CA LYS A 42 19.47 1.12 -11.06
C LYS A 42 18.76 -0.01 -10.29
N GLY A 43 17.72 -0.62 -10.84
CA GLY A 43 16.91 -1.63 -10.18
C GLY A 43 16.02 -1.06 -9.06
N TRP A 44 15.80 0.25 -9.01
CA TRP A 44 14.91 0.87 -8.02
C TRP A 44 13.45 0.66 -8.40
N VAL A 45 12.66 0.21 -7.44
CA VAL A 45 11.26 -0.14 -7.63
C VAL A 45 10.34 0.93 -7.06
N SER A 46 9.36 1.34 -7.86
CA SER A 46 8.34 2.31 -7.47
C SER A 46 6.98 1.93 -8.06
N HIS A 47 5.91 2.49 -7.48
CA HIS A 47 4.56 2.45 -8.02
C HIS A 47 4.05 3.87 -8.27
N ASP A 48 3.11 3.99 -9.23
CA ASP A 48 2.33 5.21 -9.39
C ASP A 48 1.24 5.25 -8.31
N PRO A 49 1.26 6.24 -7.41
CA PRO A 49 0.25 6.36 -6.36
C PRO A 49 -1.15 6.65 -6.90
N GLU A 50 -1.25 7.34 -8.04
CA GLU A 50 -2.55 7.60 -8.68
C GLU A 50 -3.15 6.30 -9.23
N GLU A 51 -2.36 5.44 -9.86
CA GLU A 51 -2.79 4.12 -10.30
C GLU A 51 -3.30 3.28 -9.12
N ILE A 52 -2.59 3.28 -7.98
CA ILE A 52 -3.02 2.55 -6.78
C ILE A 52 -4.38 3.05 -6.30
N TYR A 53 -4.57 4.37 -6.22
CA TYR A 53 -5.83 4.97 -5.78
C TYR A 53 -6.98 4.67 -6.75
N GLN A 54 -6.76 4.88 -8.04
CA GLN A 54 -7.77 4.63 -9.06
C GLN A 54 -8.16 3.16 -9.13
N ASN A 55 -7.22 2.25 -9.00
CA ASN A 55 -7.50 0.81 -8.94
C ASN A 55 -8.32 0.44 -7.71
N ALA A 56 -8.06 1.05 -6.55
CA ALA A 56 -8.87 0.82 -5.34
C ALA A 56 -10.33 1.27 -5.53
N VAL A 57 -10.55 2.42 -6.15
CA VAL A 57 -11.90 2.92 -6.45
C VAL A 57 -12.57 2.05 -7.52
N GLN A 58 -11.85 1.75 -8.59
CA GLN A 58 -12.42 1.05 -9.75
C GLN A 58 -12.75 -0.41 -9.43
N VAL A 59 -11.91 -1.11 -8.66
CA VAL A 59 -12.17 -2.51 -8.32
C VAL A 59 -13.45 -2.67 -7.47
N VAL A 60 -13.72 -1.70 -6.58
CA VAL A 60 -14.97 -1.69 -5.79
C VAL A 60 -16.18 -1.40 -6.68
N LYS A 61 -16.08 -0.44 -7.60
CA LYS A 61 -17.14 -0.18 -8.58
C LYS A 61 -17.47 -1.43 -9.39
N ASN A 62 -16.45 -2.07 -9.96
CA ASN A 62 -16.60 -3.29 -10.75
C ASN A 62 -17.23 -4.43 -9.92
N LEU A 63 -16.88 -4.53 -8.63
CA LEU A 63 -17.43 -5.53 -7.73
C LEU A 63 -18.93 -5.31 -7.49
N VAL A 64 -19.33 -4.08 -7.13
CA VAL A 64 -20.72 -3.72 -6.85
C VAL A 64 -21.59 -3.87 -8.11
N GLU A 65 -21.12 -3.39 -9.26
CA GLU A 65 -21.83 -3.53 -10.55
C GLU A 65 -22.05 -5.00 -10.92
N ALA A 66 -21.02 -5.83 -10.77
CA ALA A 66 -21.09 -7.25 -11.15
C ALA A 66 -21.91 -8.09 -10.16
N SER A 67 -22.00 -7.67 -8.91
CA SER A 67 -22.79 -8.39 -7.88
C SER A 67 -24.28 -8.06 -7.93
N GLY A 68 -24.65 -6.91 -8.52
CA GLY A 68 -26.03 -6.44 -8.56
C GLY A 68 -26.60 -6.03 -7.20
N ILE A 69 -25.77 -5.93 -6.15
CA ILE A 69 -26.23 -5.53 -4.81
C ILE A 69 -26.51 -4.02 -4.76
N SER A 70 -27.44 -3.63 -3.86
CA SER A 70 -27.66 -2.23 -3.54
C SER A 70 -26.52 -1.68 -2.68
N LYS A 71 -26.08 -0.44 -2.94
CA LYS A 71 -25.03 0.24 -2.15
C LYS A 71 -25.43 0.37 -0.67
N GLU A 72 -26.72 0.56 -0.40
CA GLU A 72 -27.30 0.71 0.93
C GLU A 72 -27.21 -0.59 1.75
N SER A 73 -27.07 -1.73 1.07
CA SER A 73 -26.89 -3.02 1.72
C SER A 73 -25.44 -3.27 2.19
N VAL A 74 -24.47 -2.49 1.70
CA VAL A 74 -23.07 -2.54 2.16
C VAL A 74 -22.96 -1.84 3.51
N LYS A 75 -22.62 -2.59 4.56
CA LYS A 75 -22.54 -2.11 5.95
C LYS A 75 -21.15 -1.64 6.36
N GLY A 76 -20.13 -1.99 5.58
CA GLY A 76 -18.76 -1.56 5.86
C GLY A 76 -17.77 -1.97 4.80
N ILE A 77 -16.61 -1.30 4.82
CA ILE A 77 -15.47 -1.60 3.98
C ILE A 77 -14.24 -1.77 4.88
N GLY A 78 -13.57 -2.91 4.76
CA GLY A 78 -12.27 -3.17 5.38
C GLY A 78 -11.15 -3.04 4.36
N ILE A 79 -10.00 -2.50 4.76
CA ILE A 79 -8.85 -2.32 3.86
C ILE A 79 -7.60 -2.92 4.49
N SER A 80 -6.95 -3.82 3.76
CA SER A 80 -5.57 -4.25 3.98
C SER A 80 -4.68 -3.59 2.92
N ASN A 81 -3.60 -2.93 3.34
CA ASN A 81 -2.75 -2.17 2.43
C ASN A 81 -1.38 -2.82 2.22
N GLN A 82 -0.71 -2.41 1.14
CA GLN A 82 0.70 -2.69 0.89
C GLN A 82 1.58 -2.01 1.94
N ARG A 83 2.08 -2.80 2.89
CA ARG A 83 2.89 -2.31 4.02
C ARG A 83 4.27 -1.81 3.56
N GLU A 84 4.90 -0.94 4.36
CA GLU A 84 6.28 -0.44 4.20
C GLU A 84 6.52 0.30 2.87
N THR A 85 5.49 0.58 2.10
CA THR A 85 5.57 1.43 0.91
C THR A 85 5.46 2.89 1.32
N SER A 86 6.44 3.70 0.93
CA SER A 86 6.53 5.10 1.35
C SER A 86 5.99 6.04 0.28
N LEU A 87 5.06 6.90 0.68
CA LEU A 87 4.44 7.92 -0.16
C LEU A 87 4.45 9.26 0.58
N VAL A 88 4.70 10.34 -0.17
CA VAL A 88 4.56 11.72 0.29
C VAL A 88 3.66 12.46 -0.68
N TRP A 89 2.70 13.22 -0.16
CA TRP A 89 1.74 14.00 -0.94
C TRP A 89 1.55 15.39 -0.36
N GLU A 90 1.13 16.32 -1.20
CA GLU A 90 0.76 17.68 -0.81
C GLU A 90 -0.61 17.65 -0.11
N LYS A 91 -0.66 18.20 1.10
CA LYS A 91 -1.85 18.10 1.95
C LYS A 91 -3.06 18.81 1.34
N GLU A 92 -2.87 19.97 0.73
CA GLU A 92 -3.95 20.81 0.19
C GLU A 92 -4.58 20.22 -1.06
N THR A 93 -3.77 19.61 -1.92
CA THR A 93 -4.23 19.10 -3.22
C THR A 93 -4.44 17.58 -3.24
N GLY A 94 -3.87 16.86 -2.28
CA GLY A 94 -3.83 15.40 -2.26
C GLY A 94 -2.89 14.78 -3.31
N LYS A 95 -2.18 15.62 -4.10
CA LYS A 95 -1.27 15.14 -5.15
C LYS A 95 0.01 14.55 -4.57
N ALA A 96 0.39 13.39 -5.07
CA ALA A 96 1.67 12.80 -4.73
C ALA A 96 2.82 13.65 -5.26
N ILE A 97 3.83 13.90 -4.40
CA ILE A 97 5.03 14.67 -4.78
C ILE A 97 5.97 13.84 -5.66
N ALA A 98 5.94 12.51 -5.50
CA ALA A 98 6.73 11.57 -6.30
C ALA A 98 6.11 10.17 -6.22
N HIS A 99 6.59 9.26 -7.09
CA HIS A 99 6.17 7.87 -7.08
C HIS A 99 6.39 7.20 -5.72
N ALA A 100 5.48 6.33 -5.33
CA ALA A 100 5.57 5.55 -4.10
C ALA A 100 6.79 4.62 -4.15
N VAL A 101 7.64 4.67 -3.12
CA VAL A 101 8.79 3.77 -3.01
C VAL A 101 8.35 2.47 -2.38
N VAL A 102 8.47 1.38 -3.13
CA VAL A 102 7.99 0.06 -2.72
C VAL A 102 8.94 -0.57 -1.71
N TRP A 103 8.42 -1.35 -0.76
CA TRP A 103 9.15 -2.03 0.31
C TRP A 103 10.37 -2.86 -0.16
N GLN A 104 10.27 -3.44 -1.37
CA GLN A 104 11.34 -4.26 -1.97
C GLN A 104 12.48 -3.44 -2.59
N CYS A 105 12.37 -2.11 -2.59
CA CYS A 105 13.35 -1.24 -3.21
C CYS A 105 14.58 -1.05 -2.33
N ALA A 106 15.76 -1.36 -2.86
CA ALA A 106 17.02 -1.26 -2.15
C ALA A 106 17.66 0.16 -2.16
N ARG A 107 16.98 1.22 -2.70
CA ARG A 107 17.58 2.56 -2.84
C ARG A 107 18.06 3.19 -1.53
N ALA A 108 17.48 2.78 -0.38
CA ALA A 108 17.89 3.25 0.94
C ALA A 108 19.06 2.45 1.57
N ALA A 109 19.63 1.45 0.88
CA ALA A 109 20.69 0.60 1.42
C ALA A 109 21.93 1.41 1.83
N GLU A 110 22.29 2.46 1.08
CA GLU A 110 23.42 3.33 1.42
C GLU A 110 23.16 4.13 2.72
N ILE A 111 21.94 4.59 2.94
CA ILE A 111 21.55 5.27 4.19
C ILE A 111 21.68 4.30 5.35
N CYS A 112 21.19 3.07 5.21
CA CYS A 112 21.35 2.05 6.25
C CYS A 112 22.83 1.81 6.57
N ARG A 113 23.72 1.67 5.58
CA ARG A 113 25.16 1.54 5.80
C ARG A 113 25.77 2.74 6.53
N ARG A 114 25.34 3.96 6.21
CA ARG A 114 25.80 5.17 6.91
C ARG A 114 25.35 5.17 8.38
N VAL A 115 24.11 4.83 8.66
CA VAL A 115 23.57 4.73 10.02
C VAL A 115 24.26 3.63 10.81
N GLU A 116 24.53 2.48 10.20
CA GLU A 116 25.25 1.37 10.83
C GLU A 116 26.65 1.78 11.31
N LYS A 117 27.39 2.54 10.48
CA LYS A 117 28.72 3.07 10.83
C LYS A 117 28.72 4.00 12.05
N THR A 118 27.59 4.60 12.40
CA THR A 118 27.47 5.42 13.63
C THR A 118 27.27 4.59 14.90
N GLY A 119 27.11 3.27 14.79
CA GLY A 119 26.78 2.40 15.92
C GLY A 119 25.31 2.44 16.35
N ALA A 120 24.46 3.19 15.65
CA ALA A 120 23.04 3.35 16.03
C ALA A 120 22.18 2.10 15.76
N ALA A 121 22.67 1.11 15.00
CA ALA A 121 21.89 -0.07 14.63
C ALA A 121 21.38 -0.87 15.84
N GLU A 122 22.23 -1.03 16.89
CA GLU A 122 21.83 -1.74 18.10
C GLU A 122 20.78 -0.97 18.92
N MET A 123 20.93 0.34 19.01
CA MET A 123 19.94 1.21 19.68
C MET A 123 18.57 1.15 18.97
N ILE A 124 18.58 1.18 17.63
CA ILE A 124 17.36 1.03 16.82
C ILE A 124 16.72 -0.33 17.14
N ARG A 125 17.48 -1.42 17.11
CA ARG A 125 16.96 -2.76 17.40
C ARG A 125 16.39 -2.86 18.83
N LYS A 126 17.05 -2.29 19.81
CA LYS A 126 16.58 -2.29 21.20
C LYS A 126 15.27 -1.52 21.39
N LYS A 127 15.11 -0.37 20.67
CA LYS A 127 13.91 0.47 20.78
C LYS A 127 12.73 -0.02 19.97
N THR A 128 12.97 -0.63 18.82
CA THR A 128 11.89 -0.97 17.86
C THR A 128 11.63 -2.48 17.73
N GLY A 129 12.56 -3.33 18.18
CA GLY A 129 12.53 -4.76 17.92
C GLY A 129 12.95 -5.14 16.49
N LEU A 130 13.24 -4.15 15.62
CA LEU A 130 13.50 -4.35 14.20
C LEU A 130 14.99 -4.14 13.88
N ALA A 131 15.51 -4.95 12.95
CA ALA A 131 16.85 -4.73 12.41
C ALA A 131 16.87 -3.50 11.49
N LEU A 132 17.99 -2.78 11.45
CA LEU A 132 18.20 -1.72 10.47
C LEU A 132 18.18 -2.32 9.06
N SER A 133 17.28 -1.85 8.20
CA SER A 133 17.08 -2.40 6.87
C SER A 133 16.48 -1.36 5.92
N PRO A 134 16.84 -1.36 4.63
CA PRO A 134 16.19 -0.53 3.61
C PRO A 134 14.71 -0.90 3.37
N TYR A 135 14.28 -2.04 3.88
CA TYR A 135 12.88 -2.48 3.87
C TYR A 135 11.95 -1.51 4.61
N PHE A 136 12.41 -0.94 5.74
CA PHE A 136 11.58 -0.08 6.58
C PHE A 136 11.57 1.38 6.12
N PRO A 137 10.41 2.07 6.22
CA PRO A 137 10.21 3.40 5.65
C PRO A 137 11.08 4.49 6.27
N ALA A 138 11.60 4.34 7.47
CA ALA A 138 12.44 5.36 8.11
C ALA A 138 13.65 5.76 7.25
N SER A 139 14.34 4.78 6.66
CA SER A 139 15.47 5.04 5.74
C SER A 139 15.02 5.63 4.40
N LEU A 140 13.81 5.29 3.94
CA LEU A 140 13.22 5.83 2.72
C LEU A 140 12.76 7.29 2.89
N MET A 141 12.29 7.66 4.08
CA MET A 141 11.91 9.05 4.40
C MET A 141 13.11 9.99 4.38
N ILE A 142 14.28 9.56 4.86
CA ILE A 142 15.53 10.34 4.80
C ILE A 142 15.91 10.67 3.34
N LEU A 143 15.66 9.77 2.39
CA LEU A 143 15.90 10.03 0.96
C LEU A 143 15.06 11.17 0.38
N ARG A 144 13.92 11.45 0.97
CA ARG A 144 12.95 12.43 0.48
C ARG A 144 12.99 13.76 1.22
N CYS A 145 13.71 13.84 2.32
CA CYS A 145 13.98 15.06 3.05
C CYS A 145 15.47 15.37 2.90
N PRO A 146 15.90 16.07 1.83
CA PRO A 146 17.26 16.60 1.77
C PRO A 146 17.42 17.61 2.90
N SER A 147 18.51 17.47 3.65
CA SER A 147 18.95 18.42 4.67
C SER A 147 19.27 19.78 4.06
#